data_996330612d5200e5fc4a2fbb44d0ca0a
#
_entry.id   996330612d5200e5fc4a2fbb44d0ca0a
#
_cell.length_a   1.000
_cell.length_b   1.000
_cell.length_c   1.000
_cell.angle_alpha   90.00
_cell.angle_beta   90.00
_cell.angle_gamma   90.00
#
_symmetry.space_group_name_H-M   'P 1'
#
loop_
_entity.id
_entity.type
_entity.pdbx_description
1 polymer ?
#
loop_
_entity_poly.entity_id
_entity_poly.type
_entity_poly.pdbx_seq_one_letter_code
_entity_poly.pdbx_strand_id
1 'polypeptide(L)'
;MLDKEKIKQELDVQDIKLLLKDLGSEEPRLDKDNNLIFTTICHNSNGGSYKLYYYKDSKLFRCYTGCQDSFDIYELVRRSNLQKNIRLSFYECIKYVALLTNKYFHCSSALSNIDKDYLIDDWEWIKKYKRLEKKPNINIPIIDTTVLNIFKDAYYQSWIEEGISIETMQKYGIKYYIKDDKIVIPHYDINNNLIGIRGRALRNDDLLAGKKYMPLIIEKKVYGHPLALNLYGLNYTKNAIKRIKKVFIFEAEKSVMQCDTYFKEDNFSVATCNMSISSWQRNMILSLNPKEVFIGFDKQFEDPNSEEAYEYAKKLLKQAYPFTAYCQTYIIWDDLGLLPYKASPSDMGKEVLLELMKHKYEIKTKNGEDIEICNIKL
;
A
#
# COMPACT_ATOMS: atom_id res chain seq x y z
N MET A 1 10.32 24.79 -10.84
CA MET A 1 10.36 23.94 -9.63
C MET A 1 11.80 23.61 -9.34
N LEU A 2 12.27 23.67 -8.08
CA LEU A 2 13.66 23.33 -7.72
C LEU A 2 13.96 21.87 -8.05
N ASP A 3 15.08 21.60 -8.72
CA ASP A 3 15.53 20.26 -9.07
C ASP A 3 16.26 19.63 -7.87
N LYS A 4 15.55 18.84 -7.09
CA LYS A 4 16.07 18.23 -5.86
C LYS A 4 17.27 17.30 -6.09
N GLU A 5 17.31 16.58 -7.22
CA GLU A 5 18.40 15.65 -7.50
C GLU A 5 19.68 16.42 -7.89
N LYS A 6 19.56 17.47 -8.71
CA LYS A 6 20.70 18.34 -9.02
C LYS A 6 21.23 19.04 -7.79
N ILE A 7 20.35 19.65 -6.99
CA ILE A 7 20.75 20.30 -5.73
C ILE A 7 21.51 19.29 -4.86
N LYS A 8 20.98 18.09 -4.64
CA LYS A 8 21.61 17.05 -3.83
C LYS A 8 22.96 16.61 -4.42
N GLN A 9 23.07 16.47 -5.74
CA GLN A 9 24.32 16.08 -6.41
C GLN A 9 25.42 17.12 -6.27
N GLU A 10 25.10 18.40 -6.24
CA GLU A 10 26.03 19.50 -6.16
C GLU A 10 26.41 19.91 -4.72
N LEU A 11 25.75 19.34 -3.70
CA LEU A 11 26.16 19.56 -2.31
C LEU A 11 27.55 19.01 -2.08
N ASP A 12 28.45 19.87 -1.65
CA ASP A 12 29.78 19.50 -1.22
C ASP A 12 29.86 19.34 0.32
N VAL A 13 31.05 19.02 0.82
CA VAL A 13 31.29 18.81 2.26
C VAL A 13 31.08 20.10 3.07
N GLN A 14 31.37 21.26 2.49
CA GLN A 14 31.18 22.54 3.17
C GLN A 14 29.70 22.90 3.28
N ASP A 15 28.94 22.64 2.21
CA ASP A 15 27.47 22.78 2.22
C ASP A 15 26.83 21.92 3.33
N ILE A 16 27.26 20.66 3.44
CA ILE A 16 26.77 19.73 4.47
C ILE A 16 27.10 20.25 5.87
N LYS A 17 28.32 20.74 6.10
CA LYS A 17 28.71 21.34 7.40
C LYS A 17 27.86 22.57 7.71
N LEU A 18 27.66 23.46 6.73
CA LEU A 18 26.85 24.65 6.87
C LEU A 18 25.40 24.32 7.25
N LEU A 19 24.78 23.37 6.51
CA LEU A 19 23.42 22.91 6.75
C LEU A 19 23.24 22.32 8.16
N LEU A 20 24.15 21.43 8.57
CA LEU A 20 24.04 20.77 9.87
C LEU A 20 24.30 21.72 11.03
N LYS A 21 25.21 22.68 10.86
CA LYS A 21 25.44 23.75 11.82
C LYS A 21 24.19 24.61 12.03
N ASP A 22 23.54 25.02 10.96
CA ASP A 22 22.27 25.80 11.00
C ASP A 22 21.13 25.01 11.66
N LEU A 23 21.08 23.69 11.40
CA LEU A 23 20.12 22.79 12.04
C LEU A 23 20.44 22.54 13.54
N GLY A 24 21.61 22.97 14.05
CA GLY A 24 21.98 22.89 15.46
C GLY A 24 22.94 21.74 15.80
N SER A 25 23.62 21.15 14.80
CA SER A 25 24.70 20.21 15.04
C SER A 25 26.00 20.93 15.44
N GLU A 26 26.77 20.30 16.32
CA GLU A 26 28.15 20.72 16.57
C GLU A 26 29.06 20.41 15.38
N GLU A 27 30.29 20.93 15.40
CA GLU A 27 31.31 20.65 14.38
C GLU A 27 31.54 19.13 14.23
N PRO A 28 31.60 18.61 12.99
CA PRO A 28 31.70 17.17 12.79
C PRO A 28 33.07 16.62 13.19
N ARG A 29 33.07 15.36 13.62
CA ARG A 29 34.26 14.52 13.81
C ARG A 29 34.49 13.66 12.57
N LEU A 30 35.68 13.16 12.38
CA LEU A 30 35.99 12.18 11.34
C LEU A 30 36.10 10.78 11.94
N ASP A 31 35.59 9.78 11.24
CA ASP A 31 35.87 8.38 11.55
C ASP A 31 37.19 7.90 10.89
N LYS A 32 37.51 6.62 11.06
CA LYS A 32 38.71 5.99 10.49
C LYS A 32 38.70 5.96 8.96
N ASP A 33 37.51 5.99 8.36
CA ASP A 33 37.27 5.94 6.91
C ASP A 33 37.02 7.34 6.32
N ASN A 34 37.29 8.40 7.08
CA ASN A 34 37.14 9.80 6.66
C ASN A 34 35.69 10.25 6.43
N ASN A 35 34.69 9.52 6.98
CA ASN A 35 33.30 9.95 6.97
C ASN A 35 33.08 11.01 8.06
N LEU A 36 32.11 11.88 7.84
CA LEU A 36 31.75 12.92 8.81
C LEU A 36 30.75 12.35 9.80
N ILE A 37 31.02 12.57 11.10
CA ILE A 37 30.12 12.19 12.19
C ILE A 37 29.59 13.45 12.86
N PHE A 38 28.30 13.63 12.82
CA PHE A 38 27.58 14.76 13.40
C PHE A 38 26.82 14.36 14.67
N THR A 39 26.34 15.35 15.40
CA THR A 39 25.43 15.12 16.53
C THR A 39 24.03 14.73 16.02
N THR A 40 23.30 13.96 16.83
CA THR A 40 22.03 13.30 16.44
C THR A 40 20.82 14.27 16.46
N ILE A 41 20.90 15.35 15.70
CA ILE A 41 19.86 16.37 15.55
C ILE A 41 18.57 15.84 14.94
N CYS A 42 18.59 14.66 14.33
CA CYS A 42 17.42 14.02 13.70
C CYS A 42 16.34 13.57 14.71
N HIS A 43 16.66 13.44 16.00
CA HIS A 43 15.74 13.08 17.06
C HIS A 43 16.04 13.77 18.40
N ASN A 44 16.94 14.76 18.42
CA ASN A 44 17.26 15.56 19.60
C ASN A 44 17.25 17.03 19.24
N SER A 45 16.52 17.84 20.01
CA SER A 45 16.44 19.31 19.80
C SER A 45 17.74 20.04 20.11
N ASN A 46 18.59 19.49 20.99
CA ASN A 46 19.81 20.12 21.51
C ASN A 46 21.10 19.37 21.10
N GLY A 47 21.12 18.79 19.90
CA GLY A 47 22.31 18.18 19.32
C GLY A 47 22.48 16.68 19.64
N GLY A 48 22.60 16.29 20.89
CA GLY A 48 22.77 14.87 21.27
C GLY A 48 24.19 14.30 21.07
N SER A 49 24.31 12.99 20.85
CA SER A 49 25.58 12.28 20.73
C SER A 49 26.12 12.26 19.30
N TYR A 50 27.44 12.10 19.13
CA TYR A 50 28.07 11.92 17.82
C TYR A 50 27.79 10.52 17.25
N LYS A 51 26.62 10.31 16.68
CA LYS A 51 26.16 9.04 16.10
C LYS A 51 25.36 9.21 14.80
N LEU A 52 25.42 10.38 14.16
CA LEU A 52 24.85 10.67 12.84
C LEU A 52 25.97 10.73 11.80
N TYR A 53 26.12 9.67 11.04
CA TYR A 53 27.18 9.52 10.04
C TYR A 53 26.71 10.05 8.68
N TYR A 54 27.59 10.77 7.97
CA TYR A 54 27.38 11.19 6.59
C TYR A 54 28.34 10.47 5.67
N TYR A 55 27.80 9.72 4.73
CA TYR A 55 28.53 8.98 3.71
C TYR A 55 28.60 9.79 2.42
N LYS A 56 29.81 10.25 2.05
CA LYS A 56 30.03 11.16 0.92
C LYS A 56 29.61 10.57 -0.43
N ASP A 57 29.88 9.27 -0.65
CA ASP A 57 29.63 8.61 -1.92
C ASP A 57 28.14 8.44 -2.20
N SER A 58 27.37 8.03 -1.21
CA SER A 58 25.90 7.85 -1.30
C SER A 58 25.11 9.12 -1.05
N LYS A 59 25.74 10.16 -0.46
CA LYS A 59 25.10 11.39 0.03
C LYS A 59 23.91 11.11 0.97
N LEU A 60 24.07 10.09 1.82
CA LEU A 60 23.10 9.68 2.81
C LEU A 60 23.65 9.87 4.23
N PHE A 61 22.73 10.14 5.14
CA PHE A 61 22.95 10.12 6.57
C PHE A 61 22.50 8.79 7.15
N ARG A 62 23.24 8.28 8.15
CA ARG A 62 22.85 7.12 8.95
C ARG A 62 22.89 7.47 10.42
N CYS A 63 21.76 7.34 11.10
CA CYS A 63 21.67 7.47 12.54
C CYS A 63 21.81 6.09 13.20
N TYR A 64 22.83 5.92 14.09
CA TYR A 64 23.09 4.66 14.80
C TYR A 64 22.48 4.59 16.20
N THR A 65 21.57 5.54 16.53
CA THR A 65 20.87 5.57 17.83
C THR A 65 19.36 5.64 17.60
N GLY A 66 18.66 6.60 18.17
CA GLY A 66 17.19 6.64 18.20
C GLY A 66 16.44 6.38 16.89
N CYS A 67 16.93 6.86 15.73
CA CYS A 67 16.27 6.60 14.44
C CYS A 67 16.57 5.23 13.84
N GLN A 68 17.81 4.73 14.03
CA GLN A 68 18.36 3.50 13.41
C GLN A 68 18.10 3.39 11.89
N ASP A 69 18.06 4.53 11.19
CA ASP A 69 17.60 4.67 9.82
C ASP A 69 18.60 5.44 8.95
N SER A 70 18.48 5.29 7.63
CA SER A 70 19.24 6.05 6.64
C SER A 70 18.31 6.97 5.85
N PHE A 71 18.71 8.22 5.67
CA PHE A 71 17.89 9.24 5.01
C PHE A 71 18.77 10.28 4.31
N ASP A 72 18.18 11.04 3.40
CA ASP A 72 18.87 12.11 2.69
C ASP A 72 18.82 13.44 3.47
N ILE A 73 19.43 14.48 2.89
CA ILE A 73 19.49 15.81 3.51
C ILE A 73 18.11 16.44 3.70
N TYR A 74 17.17 16.22 2.78
CA TYR A 74 15.84 16.80 2.88
C TYR A 74 15.03 16.20 4.01
N GLU A 75 15.12 14.89 4.18
CA GLU A 75 14.50 14.20 5.31
C GLU A 75 15.18 14.57 6.63
N LEU A 76 16.50 14.77 6.64
CA LEU A 76 17.21 15.28 7.85
C LEU A 76 16.69 16.66 8.23
N VAL A 77 16.55 17.59 7.28
CA VAL A 77 15.99 18.93 7.52
C VAL A 77 14.59 18.83 8.12
N ARG A 78 13.76 17.95 7.56
CA ARG A 78 12.40 17.74 8.06
C ARG A 78 12.38 17.22 9.50
N ARG A 79 13.17 16.18 9.79
CA ARG A 79 13.27 15.57 11.13
C ARG A 79 13.80 16.55 12.16
N SER A 80 14.88 17.27 11.84
CA SER A 80 15.47 18.24 12.75
C SER A 80 14.54 19.40 13.09
N ASN A 81 13.80 19.93 12.09
CA ASN A 81 12.82 20.98 12.33
C ASN A 81 11.62 20.49 13.14
N LEU A 82 11.21 19.24 12.94
CA LEU A 82 10.13 18.62 13.73
C LEU A 82 10.48 18.57 15.24
N GLN A 83 11.76 18.33 15.59
CA GLN A 83 12.22 18.39 17.00
C GLN A 83 12.09 19.80 17.59
N LYS A 84 12.06 20.83 16.76
CA LYS A 84 11.84 22.24 17.13
C LYS A 84 10.37 22.65 17.03
N ASN A 85 9.43 21.69 16.87
CA ASN A 85 7.99 21.91 16.64
C ASN A 85 7.68 22.70 15.35
N ILE A 86 8.59 22.68 14.37
CA ILE A 86 8.40 23.30 13.05
C ILE A 86 8.09 22.20 12.05
N ARG A 87 6.90 22.22 11.46
CA ARG A 87 6.49 21.26 10.41
C ARG A 87 6.79 21.87 9.04
N LEU A 88 7.73 21.27 8.30
CA LEU A 88 8.05 21.64 6.93
C LEU A 88 7.51 20.60 5.95
N SER A 89 6.87 21.07 4.88
CA SER A 89 6.57 20.23 3.73
C SER A 89 7.88 19.83 3.01
N PHE A 90 7.82 18.77 2.19
CA PHE A 90 9.00 18.32 1.45
C PHE A 90 9.57 19.41 0.53
N TYR A 91 8.71 20.20 -0.09
CA TYR A 91 9.14 21.32 -0.94
C TYR A 91 9.85 22.42 -0.14
N GLU A 92 9.37 22.74 1.06
CA GLU A 92 10.02 23.69 1.96
C GLU A 92 11.39 23.21 2.41
N CYS A 93 11.56 21.90 2.62
CA CYS A 93 12.88 21.31 2.90
C CYS A 93 13.84 21.48 1.72
N ILE A 94 13.39 21.26 0.48
CA ILE A 94 14.21 21.50 -0.72
C ILE A 94 14.58 23.00 -0.82
N LYS A 95 13.62 23.88 -0.61
CA LYS A 95 13.83 25.34 -0.64
C LYS A 95 14.82 25.78 0.44
N TYR A 96 14.69 25.26 1.65
CA TYR A 96 15.61 25.51 2.76
C TYR A 96 17.07 25.14 2.39
N VAL A 97 17.29 23.92 1.88
CA VAL A 97 18.61 23.47 1.44
C VAL A 97 19.15 24.35 0.31
N ALA A 98 18.32 24.61 -0.72
CA ALA A 98 18.72 25.41 -1.87
C ALA A 98 19.12 26.86 -1.51
N LEU A 99 18.38 27.49 -0.60
CA LEU A 99 18.66 28.85 -0.15
C LEU A 99 19.92 28.92 0.70
N LEU A 100 20.06 28.02 1.66
CA LEU A 100 21.20 28.04 2.60
C LEU A 100 22.54 27.72 1.91
N THR A 101 22.50 26.86 0.88
CA THR A 101 23.71 26.46 0.11
C THR A 101 23.89 27.29 -1.18
N ASN A 102 23.07 28.31 -1.39
CA ASN A 102 23.12 29.18 -2.57
C ASN A 102 22.94 28.43 -3.92
N LYS A 103 22.18 27.32 -3.92
CA LYS A 103 21.92 26.46 -5.09
C LYS A 103 20.50 26.62 -5.67
N TYR A 104 19.89 27.78 -5.45
CA TYR A 104 18.55 28.10 -5.95
C TYR A 104 18.50 28.34 -7.48
N PHE A 105 19.65 28.39 -8.17
CA PHE A 105 19.72 28.50 -9.63
C PHE A 105 19.28 27.24 -10.37
N HIS A 106 19.18 26.12 -9.70
CA HIS A 106 18.68 24.87 -10.28
C HIS A 106 17.15 24.85 -10.34
N CYS A 107 16.56 25.94 -10.82
CA CYS A 107 15.19 25.92 -11.31
C CYS A 107 15.19 25.25 -12.68
N SER A 108 14.40 24.20 -12.88
CA SER A 108 14.10 23.73 -14.22
C SER A 108 13.60 24.91 -15.05
N SER A 109 14.38 25.29 -16.06
CA SER A 109 14.24 26.40 -16.98
C SER A 109 12.80 26.84 -17.25
N ALA A 110 12.46 28.04 -16.84
CA ALA A 110 11.65 29.05 -17.51
C ALA A 110 11.40 30.23 -16.56
N LEU A 111 12.41 31.06 -16.33
CA LEU A 111 12.21 32.41 -15.80
C LEU A 111 12.67 33.40 -16.87
N SER A 112 11.91 33.46 -17.96
CA SER A 112 11.74 34.69 -18.72
C SER A 112 10.29 35.12 -18.55
N ASN A 113 10.12 36.30 -17.93
CA ASN A 113 8.86 37.01 -17.70
C ASN A 113 8.09 36.64 -16.42
N ILE A 114 8.52 37.29 -15.36
CA ILE A 114 7.68 37.58 -14.20
C ILE A 114 6.70 38.69 -14.66
N ASP A 115 5.50 38.28 -14.94
CA ASP A 115 4.22 38.95 -14.79
C ASP A 115 3.16 38.16 -15.54
N LYS A 116 2.57 37.19 -14.88
CA LYS A 116 1.23 36.68 -15.15
C LYS A 116 0.82 35.74 -14.03
N ASP A 117 -0.22 36.16 -13.36
CA ASP A 117 -1.18 35.43 -12.53
C ASP A 117 -0.84 33.98 -12.21
N TYR A 118 -0.82 33.67 -10.91
CA TYR A 118 -0.80 32.33 -10.36
C TYR A 118 -2.01 31.49 -10.86
N LEU A 119 -1.99 31.15 -12.13
CA LEU A 119 -2.68 29.99 -12.63
C LEU A 119 -1.71 28.81 -12.47
N ILE A 120 -1.85 28.08 -11.38
CA ILE A 120 -1.29 26.74 -11.23
C ILE A 120 -1.79 25.98 -12.45
N ASP A 121 -0.87 25.68 -13.40
CA ASP A 121 -1.20 24.81 -14.51
C ASP A 121 -1.35 23.37 -13.97
N ASP A 122 -2.59 23.04 -13.55
CA ASP A 122 -2.99 21.73 -13.08
C ASP A 122 -2.62 20.60 -14.06
N TRP A 123 -2.30 20.93 -15.30
CA TRP A 123 -1.91 19.99 -16.36
C TRP A 123 -0.45 19.53 -16.27
N GLU A 124 0.48 20.29 -15.69
CA GLU A 124 1.85 19.83 -15.47
C GLU A 124 1.89 18.70 -14.43
N TRP A 125 0.98 18.73 -13.45
CA TRP A 125 0.80 17.67 -12.47
C TRP A 125 0.34 16.36 -13.13
N ILE A 126 -0.60 16.45 -14.06
CA ILE A 126 -1.08 15.32 -14.89
C ILE A 126 0.01 14.82 -15.84
N LYS A 127 0.85 15.69 -16.41
CA LYS A 127 2.01 15.31 -17.23
C LYS A 127 3.08 14.58 -16.42
N LYS A 128 3.27 14.95 -15.16
CA LYS A 128 4.20 14.27 -14.24
C LYS A 128 3.69 12.87 -13.87
N TYR A 129 2.40 12.69 -13.70
CA TYR A 129 1.77 11.36 -13.55
C TYR A 129 1.89 10.53 -14.84
N LYS A 130 1.70 11.11 -16.02
CA LYS A 130 1.92 10.42 -17.30
C LYS A 130 3.38 10.04 -17.55
N ARG A 131 4.36 10.78 -17.03
CA ARG A 131 5.81 10.42 -17.12
C ARG A 131 6.22 9.30 -16.16
N LEU A 132 5.49 9.08 -15.09
CA LEU A 132 5.69 7.94 -14.19
C LEU A 132 5.04 6.65 -14.74
N GLU A 133 4.22 6.75 -15.77
CA GLU A 133 3.70 5.61 -16.54
C GLU A 133 4.69 5.15 -17.65
N LYS A 134 5.96 5.03 -17.39
CA LYS A 134 6.67 3.88 -17.96
C LYS A 134 6.06 2.68 -17.21
N LYS A 135 4.97 2.12 -17.79
CA LYS A 135 4.49 0.80 -17.38
C LYS A 135 5.72 -0.08 -17.36
N PRO A 136 6.22 -0.54 -16.22
CA PRO A 136 7.24 -1.54 -16.27
C PRO A 136 6.64 -2.62 -17.15
N ASN A 137 7.37 -3.09 -18.14
CA ASN A 137 6.95 -4.20 -18.99
C ASN A 137 7.01 -5.46 -18.12
N ILE A 138 6.06 -5.52 -17.15
CA ILE A 138 6.00 -6.59 -16.16
C ILE A 138 5.26 -7.72 -16.87
N ASN A 139 6.03 -8.56 -17.49
CA ASN A 139 5.54 -9.78 -18.10
C ASN A 139 5.31 -10.80 -16.96
N ILE A 140 4.07 -10.95 -16.52
CA ILE A 140 3.70 -12.04 -15.60
C ILE A 140 3.66 -13.31 -16.45
N PRO A 141 4.48 -14.33 -16.16
CA PRO A 141 4.49 -15.57 -16.95
C PRO A 141 3.11 -16.23 -16.91
N ILE A 142 2.60 -16.60 -18.09
CA ILE A 142 1.39 -17.42 -18.22
C ILE A 142 1.77 -18.88 -17.96
N ILE A 143 0.98 -19.55 -17.15
CA ILE A 143 1.13 -20.94 -16.78
C ILE A 143 0.19 -21.78 -17.65
N ASP A 144 0.67 -22.91 -18.18
CA ASP A 144 -0.17 -23.86 -18.87
C ASP A 144 -1.21 -24.46 -17.90
N THR A 145 -2.47 -24.35 -18.26
CA THR A 145 -3.60 -24.85 -17.44
C THR A 145 -3.60 -26.36 -17.27
N THR A 146 -2.87 -27.12 -18.09
CA THR A 146 -2.72 -28.58 -17.96
C THR A 146 -2.14 -29.00 -16.61
N VAL A 147 -1.38 -28.12 -15.96
CA VAL A 147 -0.88 -28.34 -14.60
C VAL A 147 -2.01 -28.57 -13.59
N LEU A 148 -3.19 -28.01 -13.82
CA LEU A 148 -4.34 -28.18 -12.93
C LEU A 148 -4.92 -29.60 -12.96
N ASN A 149 -4.58 -30.44 -13.96
CA ASN A 149 -5.06 -31.81 -14.10
C ASN A 149 -4.45 -32.76 -13.07
N ILE A 150 -3.36 -32.37 -12.41
CA ILE A 150 -2.75 -33.21 -11.35
C ILE A 150 -3.53 -33.14 -10.03
N PHE A 151 -4.42 -32.15 -9.87
CA PHE A 151 -5.21 -31.96 -8.68
C PHE A 151 -6.56 -32.65 -8.79
N LYS A 152 -7.12 -33.04 -7.65
CA LYS A 152 -8.44 -33.66 -7.57
C LYS A 152 -9.54 -32.61 -7.48
N ASP A 153 -10.64 -32.86 -8.17
CA ASP A 153 -11.88 -32.12 -7.97
C ASP A 153 -12.47 -32.58 -6.63
N ALA A 154 -12.28 -31.77 -5.60
CA ALA A 154 -12.81 -32.03 -4.27
C ALA A 154 -13.12 -30.70 -3.61
N TYR A 155 -14.22 -30.68 -2.87
CA TYR A 155 -14.72 -29.47 -2.23
C TYR A 155 -14.56 -29.60 -0.72
N TYR A 156 -14.06 -28.55 -0.12
CA TYR A 156 -13.73 -28.57 1.29
C TYR A 156 -14.98 -28.23 2.13
N GLN A 157 -15.36 -29.17 2.99
CA GLN A 157 -16.60 -29.08 3.77
C GLN A 157 -16.69 -27.79 4.62
N SER A 158 -15.58 -27.38 5.26
CA SER A 158 -15.61 -26.16 6.05
C SER A 158 -15.86 -24.90 5.20
N TRP A 159 -15.51 -24.89 3.94
CA TRP A 159 -15.82 -23.75 3.06
C TRP A 159 -17.30 -23.71 2.68
N ILE A 160 -17.95 -24.89 2.59
CA ILE A 160 -19.41 -24.96 2.40
C ILE A 160 -20.12 -24.41 3.64
N GLU A 161 -19.67 -24.81 4.83
CA GLU A 161 -20.17 -24.33 6.11
C GLU A 161 -19.92 -22.82 6.32
N GLU A 162 -18.81 -22.32 5.79
CA GLU A 162 -18.45 -20.89 5.76
C GLU A 162 -19.18 -20.10 4.65
N GLY A 163 -20.13 -20.70 3.94
CA GLY A 163 -21.01 -20.03 2.98
C GLY A 163 -20.49 -19.96 1.55
N ILE A 164 -19.59 -20.85 1.12
CA ILE A 164 -19.16 -20.96 -0.29
C ILE A 164 -19.84 -22.16 -0.94
N SER A 165 -20.65 -21.91 -1.96
CA SER A 165 -21.33 -22.99 -2.68
C SER A 165 -20.37 -23.83 -3.54
N ILE A 166 -20.76 -25.07 -3.80
CA ILE A 166 -19.99 -25.98 -4.68
C ILE A 166 -19.86 -25.38 -6.08
N GLU A 167 -20.93 -24.78 -6.60
CA GLU A 167 -20.92 -24.14 -7.92
C GLU A 167 -19.91 -22.99 -7.99
N THR A 168 -19.80 -22.21 -6.91
CA THR A 168 -18.76 -21.16 -6.83
C THR A 168 -17.38 -21.76 -6.81
N MET A 169 -17.13 -22.79 -6.02
CA MET A 169 -15.83 -23.47 -6.00
C MET A 169 -15.47 -24.04 -7.37
N GLN A 170 -16.43 -24.63 -8.09
CA GLN A 170 -16.24 -25.10 -9.47
C GLN A 170 -15.91 -23.96 -10.42
N LYS A 171 -16.66 -22.85 -10.37
CA LYS A 171 -16.45 -21.67 -11.20
C LYS A 171 -15.05 -21.09 -11.03
N TYR A 172 -14.54 -21.05 -9.79
CA TYR A 172 -13.21 -20.53 -9.48
C TYR A 172 -12.09 -21.58 -9.66
N GLY A 173 -12.42 -22.80 -10.08
CA GLY A 173 -11.46 -23.87 -10.34
C GLY A 173 -10.76 -24.39 -9.08
N ILE A 174 -11.46 -24.35 -7.94
CA ILE A 174 -10.92 -24.85 -6.67
C ILE A 174 -10.74 -26.36 -6.75
N LYS A 175 -9.57 -26.81 -6.35
CA LYS A 175 -9.18 -28.24 -6.36
C LYS A 175 -8.49 -28.62 -5.06
N TYR A 176 -8.08 -29.88 -4.95
CA TYR A 176 -7.38 -30.42 -3.80
C TYR A 176 -6.07 -31.10 -4.21
N TYR A 177 -5.00 -30.76 -3.51
CA TYR A 177 -3.69 -31.39 -3.68
C TYR A 177 -3.44 -32.39 -2.56
N ILE A 178 -3.62 -33.68 -2.89
CA ILE A 178 -3.53 -34.80 -1.94
C ILE A 178 -2.16 -34.87 -1.26
N LYS A 179 -1.08 -34.67 -2.04
CA LYS A 179 0.29 -34.83 -1.56
C LYS A 179 0.63 -33.93 -0.38
N ASP A 180 0.21 -32.69 -0.45
CA ASP A 180 0.55 -31.66 0.54
C ASP A 180 -0.62 -31.32 1.46
N ASP A 181 -1.79 -31.93 1.26
CA ASP A 181 -3.02 -31.65 2.00
C ASP A 181 -3.40 -30.16 1.95
N LYS A 182 -3.60 -29.66 0.72
CA LYS A 182 -3.89 -28.24 0.46
C LYS A 182 -5.07 -28.07 -0.46
N ILE A 183 -5.90 -27.05 -0.15
CA ILE A 183 -6.86 -26.52 -1.12
C ILE A 183 -6.07 -25.74 -2.16
N VAL A 184 -6.31 -26.01 -3.43
CA VAL A 184 -5.66 -25.37 -4.58
C VAL A 184 -6.53 -24.23 -5.08
N ILE A 185 -5.95 -23.07 -5.17
CA ILE A 185 -6.62 -21.82 -5.58
C ILE A 185 -5.88 -21.28 -6.81
N PRO A 186 -6.41 -21.48 -8.03
CA PRO A 186 -5.83 -20.90 -9.23
C PRO A 186 -6.02 -19.38 -9.24
N HIS A 187 -4.99 -18.63 -9.66
CA HIS A 187 -5.04 -17.21 -9.86
C HIS A 187 -4.98 -16.89 -11.35
N TYR A 188 -5.97 -16.16 -11.81
CA TYR A 188 -6.08 -15.71 -13.20
C TYR A 188 -5.89 -14.20 -13.30
N ASP A 189 -5.30 -13.76 -14.42
CA ASP A 189 -5.28 -12.35 -14.78
C ASP A 189 -6.66 -11.88 -15.30
N ILE A 190 -6.80 -10.61 -15.60
CA ILE A 190 -8.05 -10.03 -16.12
C ILE A 190 -8.51 -10.65 -17.44
N ASN A 191 -7.62 -11.31 -18.19
CA ASN A 191 -7.88 -11.97 -19.47
C ASN A 191 -8.13 -13.48 -19.36
N ASN A 192 -8.25 -14.02 -18.13
CA ASN A 192 -8.40 -15.44 -17.82
C ASN A 192 -7.14 -16.29 -18.10
N ASN A 193 -5.95 -15.72 -18.19
CA ASN A 193 -4.73 -16.49 -18.24
C ASN A 193 -4.35 -16.94 -16.81
N LEU A 194 -4.00 -18.22 -16.64
CA LEU A 194 -3.48 -18.73 -15.37
C LEU A 194 -2.08 -18.12 -15.12
N ILE A 195 -1.91 -17.41 -14.02
CA ILE A 195 -0.66 -16.72 -13.69
C ILE A 195 -0.03 -17.19 -12.39
N GLY A 196 -0.77 -17.92 -11.58
CA GLY A 196 -0.29 -18.45 -10.30
C GLY A 196 -1.23 -19.48 -9.73
N ILE A 197 -0.73 -20.24 -8.78
CA ILE A 197 -1.52 -21.21 -8.02
C ILE A 197 -1.12 -21.06 -6.56
N ARG A 198 -2.09 -20.77 -5.70
CA ARG A 198 -1.87 -20.76 -4.26
C ARG A 198 -2.45 -22.02 -3.62
N GLY A 199 -1.82 -22.44 -2.55
CA GLY A 199 -2.31 -23.52 -1.69
C GLY A 199 -2.74 -22.97 -0.34
N ARG A 200 -3.95 -23.25 0.09
CA ARG A 200 -4.37 -23.05 1.49
C ARG A 200 -4.06 -24.35 2.25
N ALA A 201 -3.20 -24.25 3.25
CA ALA A 201 -2.84 -25.37 4.09
C ALA A 201 -4.01 -25.82 4.97
N LEU A 202 -4.17 -27.14 5.11
CA LEU A 202 -5.14 -27.76 6.00
C LEU A 202 -4.45 -28.39 7.23
N ARG A 203 -3.16 -28.69 7.16
CA ARG A 203 -2.38 -29.27 8.26
C ARG A 203 -2.14 -28.23 9.35
N ASN A 204 -2.33 -28.63 10.60
CA ASN A 204 -2.13 -27.76 11.76
C ASN A 204 -0.69 -27.23 11.86
N ASP A 205 0.32 -28.03 11.51
CA ASP A 205 1.72 -27.62 11.55
C ASP A 205 2.00 -26.43 10.61
N ASP A 206 1.43 -26.45 9.41
CA ASP A 206 1.55 -25.34 8.46
C ASP A 206 0.80 -24.09 8.93
N LEU A 207 -0.37 -24.28 9.56
CA LEU A 207 -1.16 -23.18 10.13
C LEU A 207 -0.44 -22.52 11.29
N LEU A 208 0.14 -23.29 12.20
CA LEU A 208 0.94 -22.81 13.33
C LEU A 208 2.23 -22.10 12.86
N ALA A 209 2.81 -22.56 11.74
CA ALA A 209 3.97 -21.93 11.12
C ALA A 209 3.62 -20.65 10.32
N GLY A 210 2.37 -20.17 10.34
CA GLY A 210 1.91 -18.98 9.61
C GLY A 210 1.84 -19.18 8.08
N LYS A 211 1.89 -20.42 7.59
CA LYS A 211 1.89 -20.76 6.14
C LYS A 211 0.49 -21.04 5.60
N LYS A 212 -0.53 -20.33 6.11
CA LYS A 212 -1.94 -20.59 5.75
C LYS A 212 -2.18 -20.48 4.24
N TYR A 213 -1.63 -19.46 3.59
CA TYR A 213 -1.74 -19.24 2.13
C TYR A 213 -0.35 -19.04 1.54
N MET A 214 0.10 -19.98 0.72
CA MET A 214 1.42 -19.93 0.11
C MET A 214 1.34 -20.27 -1.38
N PRO A 215 2.28 -19.77 -2.23
CA PRO A 215 2.43 -20.30 -3.58
C PRO A 215 2.61 -21.82 -3.56
N LEU A 216 1.94 -22.51 -4.47
CA LEU A 216 2.05 -23.97 -4.53
C LEU A 216 3.40 -24.36 -5.13
N ILE A 217 4.01 -25.41 -4.57
CA ILE A 217 5.27 -25.97 -5.06
C ILE A 217 4.97 -27.37 -5.60
N ILE A 218 5.25 -27.59 -6.89
CA ILE A 218 5.05 -28.88 -7.56
C ILE A 218 6.39 -29.26 -8.19
N GLU A 219 6.93 -30.45 -7.87
CA GLU A 219 8.19 -30.92 -8.41
C GLU A 219 9.33 -29.87 -8.37
N LYS A 220 9.49 -29.22 -7.22
CA LYS A 220 10.46 -28.13 -6.97
C LYS A 220 10.21 -26.83 -7.73
N LYS A 221 9.18 -26.72 -8.57
CA LYS A 221 8.77 -25.49 -9.25
C LYS A 221 7.75 -24.74 -8.42
N VAL A 222 8.00 -23.45 -8.20
CA VAL A 222 7.09 -22.55 -7.49
C VAL A 222 6.10 -21.90 -8.48
N TYR A 223 4.82 -22.05 -8.24
CA TYR A 223 3.73 -21.51 -9.06
C TYR A 223 3.19 -20.20 -8.48
N GLY A 224 4.10 -19.30 -8.10
CA GLY A 224 3.77 -17.99 -7.56
C GLY A 224 3.74 -16.89 -8.62
N HIS A 225 3.05 -15.81 -8.30
CA HIS A 225 3.09 -14.55 -9.05
C HIS A 225 3.15 -13.38 -8.07
N PRO A 226 3.60 -12.19 -8.49
CA PRO A 226 3.56 -11.01 -7.65
C PRO A 226 2.11 -10.58 -7.36
N LEU A 227 1.61 -10.79 -6.14
CA LEU A 227 0.23 -10.49 -5.74
C LEU A 227 -0.14 -9.02 -6.00
N ALA A 228 0.81 -8.11 -5.81
CA ALA A 228 0.64 -6.68 -6.04
C ALA A 228 0.30 -6.28 -7.49
N LEU A 229 0.47 -7.21 -8.44
CA LEU A 229 0.24 -6.97 -9.88
C LEU A 229 -1.07 -7.57 -10.39
N ASN A 230 -1.86 -8.20 -9.53
CA ASN A 230 -3.14 -8.80 -9.88
C ASN A 230 -4.19 -8.56 -8.79
N LEU A 231 -5.45 -8.70 -9.15
CA LEU A 231 -6.59 -8.73 -8.24
C LEU A 231 -7.31 -10.07 -8.43
N TYR A 232 -7.39 -10.85 -7.36
CA TYR A 232 -8.12 -12.12 -7.40
C TYR A 232 -9.60 -11.89 -7.66
N GLY A 233 -10.17 -12.68 -8.53
CA GLY A 233 -11.58 -12.63 -8.89
C GLY A 233 -11.95 -11.58 -9.95
N LEU A 234 -11.05 -10.64 -10.29
CA LEU A 234 -11.36 -9.56 -11.24
C LEU A 234 -11.75 -10.06 -12.62
N ASN A 235 -11.18 -11.16 -13.09
CA ASN A 235 -11.54 -11.81 -14.36
C ASN A 235 -13.02 -12.22 -14.39
N TYR A 236 -13.60 -12.62 -13.27
CA TYR A 236 -15.02 -12.99 -13.14
C TYR A 236 -15.93 -11.77 -12.90
N THR A 237 -15.46 -10.78 -12.11
CA THR A 237 -16.32 -9.71 -11.59
C THR A 237 -16.24 -8.41 -12.38
N LYS A 238 -15.28 -8.25 -13.29
CA LYS A 238 -15.07 -7.01 -14.08
C LYS A 238 -16.33 -6.50 -14.80
N ASN A 239 -17.18 -7.38 -15.30
CA ASN A 239 -18.41 -7.00 -16.00
C ASN A 239 -19.48 -6.49 -15.02
N ALA A 240 -19.63 -7.14 -13.85
CA ALA A 240 -20.50 -6.67 -12.78
C ALA A 240 -20.05 -5.30 -12.26
N ILE A 241 -18.74 -5.13 -12.00
CA ILE A 241 -18.16 -3.85 -11.58
C ILE A 241 -18.48 -2.74 -12.59
N LYS A 242 -18.29 -2.99 -13.90
CA LYS A 242 -18.59 -2.01 -14.95
C LYS A 242 -20.08 -1.67 -15.02
N ARG A 243 -20.97 -2.63 -14.80
CA ARG A 243 -22.43 -2.46 -14.83
C ARG A 243 -22.93 -1.74 -13.58
N ILE A 244 -22.56 -2.24 -12.40
CA ILE A 244 -23.03 -1.77 -11.09
C ILE A 244 -22.33 -0.47 -10.67
N LYS A 245 -21.12 -0.21 -11.23
CA LYS A 245 -20.27 0.93 -10.89
C LYS A 245 -19.79 0.94 -9.44
N LYS A 246 -19.67 -0.24 -8.83
CA LYS A 246 -19.18 -0.45 -7.47
C LYS A 246 -18.09 -1.50 -7.47
N VAL A 247 -17.14 -1.39 -6.54
CA VAL A 247 -16.15 -2.43 -6.28
C VAL A 247 -15.98 -2.60 -4.76
N PHE A 248 -15.96 -3.84 -4.30
CA PHE A 248 -15.63 -4.20 -2.93
C PHE A 248 -14.28 -4.89 -2.91
N ILE A 249 -13.34 -4.37 -2.12
CA ILE A 249 -11.96 -4.84 -2.03
C ILE A 249 -11.79 -5.58 -0.71
N PHE A 250 -11.53 -6.88 -0.80
CA PHE A 250 -11.21 -7.76 0.33
C PHE A 250 -9.72 -8.04 0.44
N GLU A 251 -9.31 -8.63 1.57
CA GLU A 251 -7.96 -9.11 1.78
C GLU A 251 -7.76 -10.49 1.11
N ALA A 252 -8.67 -11.44 1.33
CA ALA A 252 -8.50 -12.86 0.98
C ALA A 252 -9.39 -13.34 -0.17
N GLU A 253 -8.92 -14.37 -0.88
CA GLU A 253 -9.64 -15.04 -1.98
C GLU A 253 -10.98 -15.60 -1.55
N LYS A 254 -11.06 -16.11 -0.31
CA LYS A 254 -12.26 -16.71 0.26
C LYS A 254 -13.45 -15.74 0.24
N SER A 255 -13.22 -14.49 0.60
CA SER A 255 -14.26 -13.46 0.66
C SER A 255 -14.87 -13.16 -0.71
N VAL A 256 -14.07 -13.21 -1.77
CA VAL A 256 -14.59 -13.03 -3.15
C VAL A 256 -15.50 -14.20 -3.55
N MET A 257 -15.15 -15.42 -3.16
CA MET A 257 -15.98 -16.61 -3.42
C MET A 257 -17.26 -16.61 -2.58
N GLN A 258 -17.22 -16.16 -1.32
CA GLN A 258 -18.41 -15.95 -0.51
C GLN A 258 -19.36 -14.93 -1.18
N CYS A 259 -18.82 -13.80 -1.63
CA CYS A 259 -19.60 -12.80 -2.38
C CYS A 259 -20.15 -13.35 -3.69
N ASP A 260 -19.43 -14.24 -4.38
CA ASP A 260 -19.95 -14.90 -5.58
C ASP A 260 -21.15 -15.80 -5.26
N THR A 261 -21.09 -16.51 -4.15
CA THR A 261 -22.21 -17.31 -3.66
C THR A 261 -23.42 -16.43 -3.31
N TYR A 262 -23.19 -15.26 -2.66
CA TYR A 262 -24.26 -14.37 -2.19
C TYR A 262 -24.91 -13.56 -3.30
N PHE A 263 -24.12 -13.08 -4.26
CA PHE A 263 -24.55 -12.10 -5.26
C PHE A 263 -24.55 -12.65 -6.70
N LYS A 264 -23.99 -13.84 -6.92
CA LYS A 264 -23.95 -14.49 -8.24
C LYS A 264 -23.35 -13.57 -9.31
N GLU A 265 -24.13 -13.27 -10.38
CA GLU A 265 -23.69 -12.41 -11.48
C GLU A 265 -23.51 -10.94 -11.11
N ASP A 266 -24.04 -10.55 -9.96
CA ASP A 266 -23.88 -9.21 -9.39
C ASP A 266 -22.72 -9.10 -8.40
N ASN A 267 -21.85 -10.10 -8.36
CA ASN A 267 -20.63 -10.02 -7.58
C ASN A 267 -19.70 -8.93 -8.13
N PHE A 268 -19.44 -7.90 -7.33
CA PHE A 268 -18.54 -6.79 -7.66
C PHE A 268 -17.32 -6.75 -6.75
N SER A 269 -16.94 -7.88 -6.16
CA SER A 269 -15.82 -7.98 -5.23
C SER A 269 -14.53 -8.44 -5.90
N VAL A 270 -13.40 -8.04 -5.31
CA VAL A 270 -12.05 -8.46 -5.67
C VAL A 270 -11.22 -8.64 -4.41
N ALA A 271 -10.12 -9.41 -4.47
CA ALA A 271 -9.18 -9.47 -3.36
C ALA A 271 -7.76 -9.08 -3.77
N THR A 272 -7.08 -8.36 -2.87
CA THR A 272 -5.67 -8.00 -3.01
C THR A 272 -4.73 -9.14 -2.67
N CYS A 273 -5.21 -10.14 -1.93
CA CYS A 273 -4.46 -11.25 -1.33
C CYS A 273 -3.34 -10.78 -0.38
N ASN A 274 -3.48 -9.55 0.14
CA ASN A 274 -2.58 -8.90 1.09
C ASN A 274 -3.33 -7.76 1.81
N MET A 275 -2.83 -7.31 2.95
CA MET A 275 -3.37 -6.16 3.71
C MET A 275 -3.04 -4.79 3.09
N SER A 276 -2.73 -4.73 1.80
CA SER A 276 -2.40 -3.47 1.11
C SER A 276 -2.86 -3.48 -0.34
N ILE A 277 -3.22 -2.31 -0.84
CA ILE A 277 -3.60 -2.09 -2.24
C ILE A 277 -2.43 -1.43 -2.95
N SER A 278 -1.82 -2.11 -3.91
CA SER A 278 -0.75 -1.54 -4.70
C SER A 278 -1.26 -0.46 -5.66
N SER A 279 -0.36 0.39 -6.15
CA SER A 279 -0.70 1.36 -7.21
C SER A 279 -1.19 0.68 -8.50
N TRP A 280 -0.65 -0.50 -8.80
CA TRP A 280 -1.08 -1.30 -9.95
C TRP A 280 -2.52 -1.82 -9.76
N GLN A 281 -2.83 -2.44 -8.63
CA GLN A 281 -4.17 -2.92 -8.29
C GLN A 281 -5.20 -1.78 -8.30
N ARG A 282 -4.83 -0.62 -7.73
CA ARG A 282 -5.67 0.58 -7.78
C ARG A 282 -5.96 1.02 -9.21
N ASN A 283 -4.94 1.07 -10.08
CA ASN A 283 -5.12 1.46 -11.47
C ASN A 283 -6.01 0.45 -12.24
N MET A 284 -5.89 -0.85 -11.94
CA MET A 284 -6.80 -1.87 -12.50
C MET A 284 -8.25 -1.58 -12.12
N ILE A 285 -8.52 -1.26 -10.85
CA ILE A 285 -9.87 -0.91 -10.37
C ILE A 285 -10.37 0.36 -11.06
N LEU A 286 -9.58 1.42 -11.06
CA LEU A 286 -9.96 2.71 -11.65
C LEU A 286 -10.20 2.62 -13.17
N SER A 287 -9.52 1.71 -13.87
CA SER A 287 -9.74 1.47 -15.30
C SER A 287 -11.15 0.93 -15.63
N LEU A 288 -11.86 0.38 -14.64
CA LEU A 288 -13.24 -0.07 -14.75
C LEU A 288 -14.27 1.05 -14.52
N ASN A 289 -13.79 2.25 -14.14
CA ASN A 289 -14.59 3.44 -13.89
C ASN A 289 -15.71 3.23 -12.85
N PRO A 290 -15.39 2.74 -11.62
CA PRO A 290 -16.34 2.63 -10.54
C PRO A 290 -16.76 4.02 -10.04
N LYS A 291 -17.99 4.15 -9.54
CA LYS A 291 -18.47 5.33 -8.80
C LYS A 291 -18.25 5.20 -7.30
N GLU A 292 -18.27 3.96 -6.80
CA GLU A 292 -18.11 3.65 -5.38
C GLU A 292 -17.06 2.55 -5.18
N VAL A 293 -16.14 2.78 -4.23
CA VAL A 293 -15.13 1.82 -3.80
C VAL A 293 -15.34 1.52 -2.31
N PHE A 294 -15.42 0.25 -1.95
CA PHE A 294 -15.53 -0.22 -0.57
C PHE A 294 -14.26 -0.98 -0.21
N ILE A 295 -13.63 -0.63 0.90
CA ILE A 295 -12.47 -1.35 1.45
C ILE A 295 -12.94 -2.05 2.72
N GLY A 296 -12.94 -3.38 2.67
CA GLY A 296 -13.35 -4.25 3.78
C GLY A 296 -12.31 -5.33 4.00
N PHE A 297 -11.19 -4.97 4.65
CA PHE A 297 -10.18 -5.93 5.09
C PHE A 297 -10.59 -6.63 6.38
N ASP A 298 -9.90 -7.70 6.73
CA ASP A 298 -10.18 -8.49 7.92
C ASP A 298 -10.01 -7.64 9.19
N LYS A 299 -10.94 -7.75 10.14
CA LYS A 299 -10.96 -6.98 11.40
C LYS A 299 -9.70 -7.26 12.23
N GLN A 300 -8.95 -6.22 12.60
CA GLN A 300 -7.69 -6.33 13.33
C GLN A 300 -7.77 -5.78 14.77
N PHE A 301 -8.95 -5.72 15.36
CA PHE A 301 -9.15 -5.25 16.73
C PHE A 301 -10.33 -6.00 17.39
N GLU A 302 -10.31 -6.08 18.68
CA GLU A 302 -11.45 -6.58 19.48
C GLU A 302 -12.28 -5.40 20.00
N ASP A 303 -11.62 -4.41 20.63
CA ASP A 303 -12.25 -3.18 21.11
C ASP A 303 -12.06 -2.05 20.09
N PRO A 304 -13.15 -1.45 19.55
CA PRO A 304 -13.04 -0.33 18.61
C PRO A 304 -12.40 0.95 19.18
N ASN A 305 -12.27 1.06 20.51
CA ASN A 305 -11.61 2.18 21.19
C ASN A 305 -10.15 1.91 21.56
N SER A 306 -9.61 0.75 21.19
CA SER A 306 -8.23 0.37 21.49
C SER A 306 -7.22 1.10 20.61
N GLU A 307 -5.94 1.16 21.06
CA GLU A 307 -4.84 1.68 20.25
C GLU A 307 -4.64 0.86 18.97
N GLU A 308 -4.88 -0.45 19.04
CA GLU A 308 -4.83 -1.36 17.89
C GLU A 308 -5.87 -0.98 16.83
N ALA A 309 -7.09 -0.66 17.24
CA ALA A 309 -8.15 -0.18 16.37
C ALA A 309 -7.76 1.16 15.72
N TYR A 310 -7.18 2.08 16.48
CA TYR A 310 -6.70 3.37 15.97
C TYR A 310 -5.61 3.20 14.91
N GLU A 311 -4.59 2.39 15.17
CA GLU A 311 -3.52 2.15 14.21
C GLU A 311 -4.01 1.37 12.98
N TYR A 312 -4.99 0.49 13.14
CA TYR A 312 -5.62 -0.19 12.03
C TYR A 312 -6.45 0.78 11.15
N ALA A 313 -7.22 1.67 11.75
CA ALA A 313 -7.96 2.71 11.04
C ALA A 313 -7.04 3.58 10.19
N LYS A 314 -5.89 4.02 10.73
CA LYS A 314 -4.87 4.76 9.96
C LYS A 314 -4.37 3.99 8.73
N LYS A 315 -4.15 2.66 8.88
CA LYS A 315 -3.74 1.81 7.76
C LYS A 315 -4.82 1.76 6.68
N LEU A 316 -6.09 1.60 7.06
CA LEU A 316 -7.22 1.59 6.13
C LEU A 316 -7.39 2.94 5.42
N LEU A 317 -7.29 4.05 6.16
CA LEU A 317 -7.34 5.40 5.59
C LEU A 317 -6.25 5.61 4.54
N LYS A 318 -5.03 5.17 4.82
CA LYS A 318 -3.92 5.23 3.86
C LYS A 318 -4.20 4.45 2.58
N GLN A 319 -4.96 3.34 2.65
CA GLN A 319 -5.38 2.57 1.48
C GLN A 319 -6.54 3.25 0.73
N ALA A 320 -7.46 3.87 1.46
CA ALA A 320 -8.65 4.50 0.90
C ALA A 320 -8.37 5.85 0.23
N TYR A 321 -7.54 6.67 0.85
CA TYR A 321 -7.24 8.03 0.40
C TYR A 321 -6.90 8.17 -1.09
N PRO A 322 -6.07 7.29 -1.70
CA PRO A 322 -5.74 7.43 -3.13
C PRO A 322 -6.92 7.22 -4.10
N PHE A 323 -8.07 6.71 -3.64
CA PHE A 323 -9.27 6.56 -4.47
C PHE A 323 -10.17 7.79 -4.43
N THR A 324 -10.13 8.59 -3.35
CA THR A 324 -11.06 9.71 -3.12
C THR A 324 -11.01 10.80 -4.20
N ALA A 325 -9.88 10.93 -4.90
CA ALA A 325 -9.74 11.83 -6.05
C ALA A 325 -10.53 11.38 -7.30
N TYR A 326 -11.01 10.13 -7.33
CA TYR A 326 -11.62 9.54 -8.53
C TYR A 326 -13.04 9.07 -8.32
N CYS A 327 -13.40 8.63 -7.11
CA CYS A 327 -14.71 8.05 -6.81
C CYS A 327 -15.04 8.17 -5.32
N GLN A 328 -16.32 7.98 -4.98
CA GLN A 328 -16.74 7.86 -3.59
C GLN A 328 -16.08 6.64 -2.97
N THR A 329 -15.41 6.84 -1.84
CA THR A 329 -14.61 5.80 -1.20
C THR A 329 -15.11 5.57 0.22
N TYR A 330 -15.30 4.30 0.55
CA TYR A 330 -15.85 3.88 1.82
C TYR A 330 -14.93 2.87 2.49
N ILE A 331 -14.86 2.92 3.80
CA ILE A 331 -14.28 1.88 4.65
C ILE A 331 -15.43 1.14 5.35
N ILE A 332 -15.32 -0.17 5.36
CA ILE A 332 -16.16 -1.05 6.18
C ILE A 332 -15.47 -1.20 7.53
N TRP A 333 -16.10 -0.66 8.54
CA TRP A 333 -15.63 -0.67 9.91
C TRP A 333 -16.69 -1.28 10.82
N ASP A 334 -16.31 -2.29 11.58
CA ASP A 334 -17.23 -2.98 12.48
C ASP A 334 -17.17 -2.37 13.89
N ASP A 335 -17.89 -1.29 14.08
CA ASP A 335 -18.18 -0.69 15.40
C ASP A 335 -19.39 -1.30 16.10
N LEU A 336 -20.16 -2.11 15.37
CA LEU A 336 -21.33 -2.82 15.88
C LEU A 336 -20.99 -4.13 16.58
N GLY A 337 -19.74 -4.61 16.46
CA GLY A 337 -19.30 -5.88 17.04
C GLY A 337 -19.89 -7.12 16.34
N LEU A 338 -20.20 -7.01 15.04
CA LEU A 338 -20.78 -8.10 14.25
C LEU A 338 -19.76 -9.13 13.80
N LEU A 339 -18.47 -8.75 13.79
CA LEU A 339 -17.37 -9.59 13.32
C LEU A 339 -16.48 -10.02 14.49
N PRO A 340 -16.10 -11.31 14.56
CA PRO A 340 -14.98 -11.75 15.39
C PRO A 340 -13.65 -11.13 14.97
N TYR A 341 -12.68 -11.15 15.87
CA TYR A 341 -11.30 -10.79 15.55
C TYR A 341 -10.75 -11.61 14.36
N LYS A 342 -10.09 -10.97 13.41
CA LYS A 342 -9.59 -11.55 12.15
C LYS A 342 -10.63 -12.10 11.18
N ALA A 343 -11.91 -11.81 11.40
CA ALA A 343 -12.94 -12.15 10.42
C ALA A 343 -13.00 -11.10 9.30
N SER A 344 -13.25 -11.60 8.08
CA SER A 344 -13.61 -10.75 6.94
C SER A 344 -15.07 -10.31 7.04
N PRO A 345 -15.45 -9.15 6.49
CA PRO A 345 -16.85 -8.71 6.43
C PRO A 345 -17.84 -9.73 5.83
N SER A 346 -17.35 -10.65 5.00
CA SER A 346 -18.16 -11.71 4.37
C SER A 346 -18.30 -13.00 5.18
N ASP A 347 -17.49 -13.17 6.24
CA ASP A 347 -17.40 -14.46 6.96
C ASP A 347 -18.66 -14.80 7.77
N MET A 348 -19.43 -13.78 8.18
CA MET A 348 -20.63 -13.96 9.00
C MET A 348 -21.93 -14.02 8.17
N GLY A 349 -21.81 -14.22 6.87
CA GLY A 349 -22.94 -14.36 5.97
C GLY A 349 -23.37 -13.08 5.26
N LYS A 350 -24.32 -13.25 4.33
CA LYS A 350 -24.78 -12.17 3.45
C LYS A 350 -25.44 -11.02 4.21
N GLU A 351 -26.26 -11.35 5.20
CA GLU A 351 -27.03 -10.37 5.97
C GLU A 351 -26.10 -9.44 6.77
N VAL A 352 -25.07 -10.00 7.41
CA VAL A 352 -24.07 -9.22 8.16
C VAL A 352 -23.26 -8.35 7.22
N LEU A 353 -22.83 -8.88 6.07
CA LEU A 353 -22.13 -8.08 5.07
C LEU A 353 -22.96 -6.88 4.59
N LEU A 354 -24.26 -7.09 4.32
CA LEU A 354 -25.16 -6.02 3.90
C LEU A 354 -25.37 -4.99 5.02
N GLU A 355 -25.45 -5.42 6.28
CA GLU A 355 -25.57 -4.50 7.41
C GLU A 355 -24.32 -3.64 7.58
N LEU A 356 -23.13 -4.24 7.52
CA LEU A 356 -21.86 -3.50 7.52
C LEU A 356 -21.77 -2.51 6.35
N MET A 357 -22.27 -2.87 5.18
CA MET A 357 -22.30 -1.97 4.02
C MET A 357 -23.27 -0.79 4.22
N LYS A 358 -24.33 -0.92 5.00
CA LYS A 358 -25.21 0.22 5.37
C LYS A 358 -24.51 1.18 6.33
N HIS A 359 -23.69 0.65 7.24
CA HIS A 359 -22.92 1.40 8.26
C HIS A 359 -21.51 1.78 7.78
N LYS A 360 -21.28 1.82 6.47
CA LYS A 360 -20.00 2.20 5.88
C LYS A 360 -19.60 3.63 6.21
N TYR A 361 -18.31 3.88 6.37
CA TYR A 361 -17.73 5.20 6.60
C TYR A 361 -17.22 5.81 5.31
N GLU A 362 -17.78 6.95 4.90
CA GLU A 362 -17.33 7.69 3.72
C GLU A 362 -16.05 8.49 4.02
N ILE A 363 -15.03 8.30 3.20
CA ILE A 363 -13.78 9.04 3.30
C ILE A 363 -13.89 10.30 2.45
N LYS A 364 -13.99 11.45 3.09
CA LYS A 364 -14.08 12.77 2.44
C LYS A 364 -12.75 13.49 2.57
N THR A 365 -12.27 14.05 1.47
CA THR A 365 -11.18 15.04 1.51
C THR A 365 -11.81 16.40 1.82
N LYS A 366 -11.60 16.92 3.02
CA LYS A 366 -11.81 18.35 3.29
C LYS A 366 -10.49 19.04 2.98
N ASN A 367 -10.48 19.96 2.02
CA ASN A 367 -9.45 20.96 1.68
C ASN A 367 -8.20 20.97 2.58
N GLY A 368 -7.40 19.89 2.55
CA GLY A 368 -6.13 19.80 3.28
C GLY A 368 -6.20 19.48 4.77
N GLU A 369 -7.36 19.21 5.35
CA GLU A 369 -7.54 18.91 6.77
C GLU A 369 -8.19 17.55 7.01
N ASP A 370 -7.63 16.86 7.97
CA ASP A 370 -8.02 15.63 8.69
C ASP A 370 -9.14 14.73 8.11
N ILE A 371 -8.76 13.52 7.74
CA ILE A 371 -9.69 12.43 7.39
C ILE A 371 -10.16 11.78 8.69
N GLU A 372 -11.47 11.67 8.87
CA GLU A 372 -12.09 11.16 10.09
C GLU A 372 -12.77 9.80 9.84
N ILE A 373 -12.44 8.78 10.65
CA ILE A 373 -13.28 7.60 10.86
C ILE A 373 -13.60 7.52 12.35
N CYS A 374 -14.87 7.44 12.74
CA CYS A 374 -15.27 7.23 14.13
C CYS A 374 -14.59 8.17 15.13
N ASN A 375 -14.45 9.47 14.83
CA ASN A 375 -13.69 10.46 15.60
C ASN A 375 -12.15 10.25 15.56
N ILE A 376 -11.62 9.32 14.76
CA ILE A 376 -10.20 9.15 14.53
C ILE A 376 -9.79 10.13 13.44
N LYS A 377 -8.99 11.12 13.79
CA LYS A 377 -8.38 12.10 12.87
C LYS A 377 -6.98 11.66 12.45
N LEU A 378 -6.65 11.78 11.16
CA LEU A 378 -5.30 11.62 10.65
C LEU A 378 -4.58 12.95 10.56
#